data_89f774f1e59303999fbc3ff1ef3a6a58
#
_entry.id   89f774f1e59303999fbc3ff1ef3a6a58
#
_cell.length_a   1.000
_cell.length_b   1.000
_cell.length_c   1.000
_cell.angle_alpha   90.00
_cell.angle_beta   90.00
_cell.angle_gamma   90.00
#
_symmetry.space_group_name_H-M   'P 1'
#
loop_
_entity.id
_entity.type
_entity.pdbx_description
1 polymer ?
#
loop_
_entity_poly.entity_id
_entity_poly.type
_entity_poly.pdbx_seq_one_letter_code
_entity_poly.pdbx_strand_id
1 'polypeptide(L)'
;GECSVISGLTPEYQDGYEQKLSEIADKINSGVVPSLDDLEEFPSIRFGLETALLDLQHESQGILFPSAFTRGEKGIPINGLIWMGNKQEMQLRITEKLNQGFRVLKLKVGALDFNVEISLLKNIRKEFQPSELEIRLDANGAFSLKDAPEKLKQLSEFYIHSIEQPIKAGQWEAMAEISNNSPLPVALDEELIGI
;
A
#
# COMPACT_ATOMS: atom_id res chain seq x y z
N GLY A 1 8.92 -16.81 -10.42
CA GLY A 1 8.74 -15.40 -10.08
C GLY A 1 7.68 -14.74 -10.94
N GLU A 2 7.21 -13.59 -10.54
CA GLU A 2 6.21 -12.80 -11.25
C GLU A 2 6.71 -11.36 -11.36
N CYS A 3 6.65 -10.80 -12.59
CA CYS A 3 7.03 -9.42 -12.89
C CYS A 3 5.76 -8.57 -13.02
N SER A 4 5.06 -8.36 -11.89
CA SER A 4 3.78 -7.64 -11.86
C SER A 4 3.99 -6.14 -12.06
N VAL A 5 3.20 -5.55 -12.96
CA VAL A 5 3.21 -4.12 -13.24
C VAL A 5 1.80 -3.53 -13.24
N ILE A 6 1.69 -2.27 -12.82
CA ILE A 6 0.44 -1.51 -12.84
C ILE A 6 0.67 -0.26 -13.68
N SER A 7 -0.10 -0.15 -14.77
CA SER A 7 -0.02 1.01 -15.67
C SER A 7 -0.27 2.32 -14.91
N GLY A 8 0.62 3.29 -15.11
CA GLY A 8 0.56 4.60 -14.47
C GLY A 8 1.07 4.65 -13.02
N LEU A 9 1.37 3.50 -12.41
CA LEU A 9 1.93 3.42 -11.04
C LEU A 9 3.34 2.84 -11.03
N THR A 10 3.62 1.81 -11.84
CA THR A 10 4.95 1.20 -11.96
C THR A 10 5.82 2.04 -12.88
N PRO A 11 6.87 2.75 -12.39
CA PRO A 11 7.62 3.73 -13.17
C PRO A 11 8.32 3.15 -14.40
N GLU A 12 8.84 1.93 -14.28
CA GLU A 12 9.56 1.26 -15.36
C GLU A 12 8.63 0.64 -16.41
N TYR A 13 7.31 0.61 -16.19
CA TYR A 13 6.34 0.07 -17.16
C TYR A 13 6.03 1.10 -18.23
N GLN A 14 6.95 1.24 -19.17
CA GLN A 14 6.95 2.16 -20.30
C GLN A 14 7.49 1.46 -21.56
N ASP A 15 7.66 2.22 -22.63
CA ASP A 15 8.22 1.69 -23.90
C ASP A 15 9.56 0.98 -23.65
N GLY A 16 9.66 -0.24 -24.14
CA GLY A 16 10.86 -1.09 -23.96
C GLY A 16 10.79 -2.09 -22.80
N TYR A 17 9.81 -2.00 -21.90
CA TYR A 17 9.68 -2.96 -20.78
C TYR A 17 9.55 -4.42 -21.26
N GLU A 18 8.64 -4.69 -22.19
CA GLU A 18 8.41 -6.02 -22.73
C GLU A 18 9.66 -6.57 -23.46
N GLN A 19 10.38 -5.68 -24.13
CA GLN A 19 11.65 -6.05 -24.78
C GLN A 19 12.68 -6.46 -23.72
N LYS A 20 12.82 -5.68 -22.65
CA LYS A 20 13.74 -6.00 -21.54
C LYS A 20 13.38 -7.33 -20.90
N LEU A 21 12.10 -7.57 -20.63
CA LEU A 21 11.62 -8.84 -20.07
C LEU A 21 11.99 -10.02 -20.98
N SER A 22 11.79 -9.88 -22.31
CA SER A 22 12.18 -10.90 -23.29
C SER A 22 13.68 -11.15 -23.32
N GLU A 23 14.51 -10.10 -23.29
CA GLU A 23 15.98 -10.21 -23.20
C GLU A 23 16.43 -11.03 -21.98
N ILE A 24 15.80 -10.77 -20.81
CA ILE A 24 16.12 -11.51 -19.59
C ILE A 24 15.71 -12.98 -19.71
N ALA A 25 14.52 -13.25 -20.24
CA ALA A 25 14.03 -14.61 -20.46
C ALA A 25 14.98 -15.39 -21.42
N ASP A 26 15.43 -14.75 -22.51
CA ASP A 26 16.33 -15.37 -23.50
C ASP A 26 17.70 -15.66 -22.87
N LYS A 27 18.26 -14.77 -22.05
CA LYS A 27 19.50 -15.02 -21.30
C LYS A 27 19.37 -16.26 -20.41
N ILE A 28 18.28 -16.32 -19.62
CA ILE A 28 18.02 -17.47 -18.72
C ILE A 28 17.89 -18.77 -19.52
N ASN A 29 17.16 -18.75 -20.64
CA ASN A 29 16.99 -19.91 -21.52
C ASN A 29 18.32 -20.37 -22.16
N SER A 30 19.27 -19.45 -22.35
CA SER A 30 20.63 -19.78 -22.83
C SER A 30 21.58 -20.23 -21.71
N GLY A 31 21.09 -20.35 -20.47
CA GLY A 31 21.89 -20.77 -19.32
C GLY A 31 22.66 -19.64 -18.63
N VAL A 32 22.36 -18.38 -18.95
CA VAL A 32 22.98 -17.19 -18.34
C VAL A 32 21.99 -16.54 -17.38
N VAL A 33 22.28 -16.56 -16.10
CA VAL A 33 21.49 -15.83 -15.09
C VAL A 33 22.02 -14.39 -14.98
N PRO A 34 21.21 -13.38 -15.29
CA PRO A 34 21.60 -11.98 -15.16
C PRO A 34 21.90 -11.60 -13.69
N SER A 35 22.81 -10.65 -13.48
CA SER A 35 22.96 -10.03 -12.16
C SER A 35 21.71 -9.25 -11.78
N LEU A 36 21.31 -9.32 -10.51
CA LEU A 36 20.19 -8.49 -10.00
C LEU A 36 20.54 -7.00 -10.02
N ASP A 37 21.83 -6.65 -9.94
CA ASP A 37 22.30 -5.27 -10.00
C ASP A 37 22.10 -4.65 -11.40
N ASP A 38 22.12 -5.48 -12.46
CA ASP A 38 21.82 -5.03 -13.84
C ASP A 38 20.33 -4.68 -14.06
N LEU A 39 19.51 -4.87 -13.04
CA LEU A 39 18.04 -4.69 -13.08
C LEU A 39 17.54 -3.60 -12.13
N GLU A 40 18.40 -2.70 -11.65
CA GLU A 40 17.99 -1.59 -10.77
C GLU A 40 16.91 -0.70 -11.39
N GLU A 41 16.99 -0.48 -12.71
CA GLU A 41 15.98 0.32 -13.43
C GLU A 41 14.68 -0.45 -13.73
N PHE A 42 14.63 -1.76 -13.41
CA PHE A 42 13.50 -2.65 -13.64
C PHE A 42 13.13 -3.45 -12.38
N PRO A 43 12.68 -2.78 -11.31
CA PRO A 43 12.42 -3.42 -10.02
C PRO A 43 11.45 -4.61 -10.09
N SER A 44 10.42 -4.56 -10.93
CA SER A 44 9.47 -5.67 -11.09
C SER A 44 10.11 -6.90 -11.76
N ILE A 45 10.99 -6.69 -12.76
CA ILE A 45 11.75 -7.78 -13.38
C ILE A 45 12.77 -8.35 -12.37
N ARG A 46 13.46 -7.47 -11.64
CA ARG A 46 14.38 -7.86 -10.57
C ARG A 46 13.67 -8.72 -9.53
N PHE A 47 12.53 -8.28 -9.02
CA PHE A 47 11.72 -9.03 -8.06
C PHE A 47 11.30 -10.41 -8.60
N GLY A 48 10.84 -10.47 -9.85
CA GLY A 48 10.44 -11.71 -10.49
C GLY A 48 11.62 -12.70 -10.62
N LEU A 49 12.80 -12.22 -11.01
CA LEU A 49 14.00 -13.05 -11.11
C LEU A 49 14.49 -13.48 -9.73
N GLU A 50 14.59 -12.56 -8.77
CA GLU A 50 15.04 -12.84 -7.41
C GLU A 50 14.16 -13.89 -6.73
N THR A 51 12.84 -13.74 -6.80
CA THR A 51 11.92 -14.73 -6.23
C THR A 51 11.99 -16.08 -6.91
N ALA A 52 12.21 -16.14 -8.23
CA ALA A 52 12.44 -17.39 -8.94
C ALA A 52 13.73 -18.09 -8.51
N LEU A 53 14.83 -17.34 -8.34
CA LEU A 53 16.11 -17.89 -7.86
C LEU A 53 16.01 -18.39 -6.43
N LEU A 54 15.33 -17.66 -5.55
CA LEU A 54 15.08 -18.08 -4.17
C LEU A 54 14.25 -19.36 -4.11
N ASP A 55 13.20 -19.47 -4.93
CA ASP A 55 12.38 -20.69 -5.00
C ASP A 55 13.20 -21.90 -5.48
N LEU A 56 14.04 -21.69 -6.48
CA LEU A 56 14.96 -22.73 -6.97
C LEU A 56 15.94 -23.17 -5.89
N GLN A 57 16.53 -22.24 -5.13
CA GLN A 57 17.41 -22.53 -4.00
C GLN A 57 16.72 -23.31 -2.88
N HIS A 58 15.42 -23.12 -2.69
CA HIS A 58 14.60 -23.86 -1.73
C HIS A 58 13.93 -25.10 -2.36
N GLU A 59 14.52 -25.65 -3.42
CA GLU A 59 14.08 -26.87 -4.08
C GLU A 59 12.63 -26.81 -4.58
N SER A 60 12.15 -25.61 -4.90
CA SER A 60 10.78 -25.32 -5.41
C SER A 60 9.67 -25.88 -4.49
N GLN A 61 9.90 -25.86 -3.19
CA GLN A 61 8.90 -26.30 -2.20
C GLN A 61 7.80 -25.28 -1.95
N GLY A 62 7.85 -24.10 -2.60
CA GLY A 62 6.87 -23.03 -2.46
C GLY A 62 6.91 -22.28 -1.13
N ILE A 63 7.90 -22.54 -0.27
CA ILE A 63 8.10 -21.83 1.00
C ILE A 63 9.47 -21.21 1.01
N LEU A 64 9.57 -19.90 0.76
CA LEU A 64 10.82 -19.16 0.75
C LEU A 64 11.26 -18.74 2.16
N PHE A 65 10.32 -18.36 3.00
CA PHE A 65 10.57 -17.86 4.35
C PHE A 65 9.76 -18.67 5.38
N PRO A 66 10.32 -19.79 5.90
CA PRO A 66 9.60 -20.66 6.82
C PRO A 66 9.15 -19.92 8.09
N SER A 67 7.86 -19.95 8.36
CA SER A 67 7.24 -19.31 9.52
C SER A 67 5.95 -20.07 9.91
N ALA A 68 5.39 -19.77 11.07
CA ALA A 68 4.10 -20.33 11.46
C ALA A 68 2.98 -19.96 10.46
N PHE A 69 3.08 -18.79 9.83
CA PHE A 69 2.14 -18.35 8.79
C PHE A 69 2.29 -19.19 7.51
N THR A 70 3.49 -19.31 6.97
CA THR A 70 3.73 -20.06 5.73
C THR A 70 3.47 -21.56 5.86
N ARG A 71 3.52 -22.10 7.08
CA ARG A 71 3.10 -23.48 7.37
C ARG A 71 1.60 -23.64 7.62
N GLY A 72 0.82 -22.54 7.56
CA GLY A 72 -0.62 -22.57 7.82
C GLY A 72 -1.02 -22.76 9.30
N GLU A 73 -0.07 -22.61 10.23
CA GLU A 73 -0.29 -22.78 11.67
C GLU A 73 -0.87 -21.52 12.32
N LYS A 74 -0.66 -20.35 11.71
CA LYS A 74 -1.09 -19.05 12.23
C LYS A 74 -1.51 -18.12 11.11
N GLY A 75 -2.64 -17.43 11.28
CA GLY A 75 -3.09 -16.36 10.38
C GLY A 75 -2.32 -15.05 10.58
N ILE A 76 -2.38 -14.18 9.57
CA ILE A 76 -1.94 -12.79 9.65
C ILE A 76 -3.20 -11.91 9.69
N PRO A 77 -3.33 -10.99 10.68
CA PRO A 77 -4.42 -10.02 10.69
C PRO A 77 -4.35 -9.12 9.45
N ILE A 78 -5.49 -8.92 8.80
CA ILE A 78 -5.62 -8.00 7.67
C ILE A 78 -6.73 -6.99 7.93
N ASN A 79 -6.66 -5.81 7.31
CA ASN A 79 -7.72 -4.82 7.37
C ASN A 79 -8.78 -5.04 6.27
N GLY A 80 -10.03 -4.65 6.55
CA GLY A 80 -11.07 -4.48 5.54
C GLY A 80 -10.82 -3.20 4.74
N LEU A 81 -10.64 -3.32 3.43
CA LEU A 81 -10.44 -2.15 2.56
C LEU A 81 -11.78 -1.51 2.19
N ILE A 82 -11.87 -0.20 2.43
CA ILE A 82 -12.96 0.65 1.98
C ILE A 82 -12.44 1.49 0.81
N TRP A 83 -12.73 1.02 -0.39
CA TRP A 83 -12.29 1.68 -1.62
C TRP A 83 -13.02 3.00 -1.84
N MET A 84 -12.40 3.89 -2.63
CA MET A 84 -13.00 5.17 -3.03
C MET A 84 -14.38 4.96 -3.69
N GLY A 85 -15.27 5.92 -3.46
CA GLY A 85 -16.60 5.96 -4.03
C GLY A 85 -17.34 7.19 -3.52
N ASN A 86 -18.60 7.36 -3.89
CA ASN A 86 -19.41 8.37 -3.27
C ASN A 86 -19.74 8.00 -1.80
N LYS A 87 -20.30 8.95 -1.05
CA LYS A 87 -20.61 8.76 0.38
C LYS A 87 -21.44 7.50 0.66
N GLN A 88 -22.43 7.23 -0.17
CA GLN A 88 -23.35 6.10 0.01
C GLN A 88 -22.64 4.77 -0.24
N GLU A 89 -21.84 4.69 -1.31
CA GLU A 89 -21.04 3.51 -1.62
C GLU A 89 -20.02 3.19 -0.51
N MET A 90 -19.32 4.21 -0.01
CA MET A 90 -18.36 4.01 1.08
C MET A 90 -19.08 3.54 2.36
N GLN A 91 -20.24 4.12 2.70
CA GLN A 91 -21.02 3.68 3.85
C GLN A 91 -21.49 2.23 3.72
N LEU A 92 -21.90 1.81 2.52
CA LEU A 92 -22.29 0.43 2.25
C LEU A 92 -21.10 -0.53 2.44
N ARG A 93 -19.93 -0.19 1.86
CA ARG A 93 -18.70 -1.00 2.00
C ARG A 93 -18.25 -1.10 3.45
N ILE A 94 -18.37 -0.03 4.24
CA ILE A 94 -18.07 -0.07 5.69
C ILE A 94 -18.98 -1.10 6.36
N THR A 95 -20.29 -1.02 6.13
CA THR A 95 -21.27 -1.95 6.69
C THR A 95 -20.98 -3.40 6.29
N GLU A 96 -20.65 -3.64 5.02
CA GLU A 96 -20.29 -4.96 4.52
C GLU A 96 -19.05 -5.54 5.23
N LYS A 97 -17.99 -4.73 5.38
CA LYS A 97 -16.75 -5.17 6.05
C LYS A 97 -16.98 -5.45 7.53
N LEU A 98 -17.76 -4.63 8.21
CA LEU A 98 -18.12 -4.86 9.60
C LEU A 98 -18.93 -6.15 9.78
N ASN A 99 -19.89 -6.41 8.89
CA ASN A 99 -20.68 -7.64 8.88
C ASN A 99 -19.82 -8.88 8.57
N GLN A 100 -18.73 -8.74 7.79
CA GLN A 100 -17.72 -9.77 7.56
C GLN A 100 -16.81 -10.01 8.77
N GLY A 101 -16.94 -9.23 9.83
CA GLY A 101 -16.18 -9.40 11.07
C GLY A 101 -14.85 -8.66 11.14
N PHE A 102 -14.54 -7.79 10.17
CA PHE A 102 -13.34 -6.95 10.24
C PHE A 102 -13.40 -6.02 11.45
N ARG A 103 -12.26 -5.89 12.15
CA ARG A 103 -12.08 -4.97 13.28
C ARG A 103 -11.01 -3.91 13.00
N VAL A 104 -10.41 -3.94 11.83
CA VAL A 104 -9.53 -2.92 11.29
C VAL A 104 -10.05 -2.53 9.91
N LEU A 105 -10.34 -1.26 9.69
CA LEU A 105 -10.75 -0.73 8.39
C LEU A 105 -9.69 0.22 7.85
N LYS A 106 -9.30 0.04 6.60
CA LYS A 106 -8.46 0.99 5.85
C LYS A 106 -9.36 1.75 4.87
N LEU A 107 -9.53 3.06 5.09
CA LEU A 107 -10.34 3.93 4.25
C LEU A 107 -9.46 4.74 3.31
N LYS A 108 -9.75 4.71 2.03
CA LYS A 108 -9.19 5.65 1.05
C LYS A 108 -9.82 7.03 1.27
N VAL A 109 -8.99 8.08 1.36
CA VAL A 109 -9.40 9.48 1.57
C VAL A 109 -8.74 10.41 0.56
N GLY A 110 -9.22 11.65 0.46
CA GLY A 110 -8.71 12.64 -0.49
C GLY A 110 -9.39 12.67 -1.84
N ALA A 111 -10.33 11.76 -2.11
CA ALA A 111 -11.10 11.72 -3.35
C ALA A 111 -12.46 12.45 -3.24
N LEU A 112 -12.99 12.57 -2.04
CA LEU A 112 -14.25 13.29 -1.76
C LEU A 112 -13.97 14.69 -1.19
N ASP A 113 -15.03 15.50 -1.09
CA ASP A 113 -14.96 16.69 -0.25
C ASP A 113 -14.59 16.29 1.18
N PHE A 114 -13.63 16.99 1.76
CA PHE A 114 -13.08 16.63 3.07
C PHE A 114 -14.12 16.59 4.19
N ASN A 115 -15.14 17.47 4.14
CA ASN A 115 -16.22 17.43 5.13
C ASN A 115 -17.08 16.18 5.00
N VAL A 116 -17.20 15.62 3.79
CA VAL A 116 -17.90 14.34 3.57
C VAL A 116 -17.09 13.21 4.21
N GLU A 117 -15.76 13.19 4.04
CA GLU A 117 -14.87 12.20 4.67
C GLU A 117 -14.92 12.29 6.20
N ILE A 118 -14.86 13.50 6.76
CA ILE A 118 -15.07 13.76 8.19
C ILE A 118 -16.44 13.23 8.65
N SER A 119 -17.49 13.41 7.86
CA SER A 119 -18.84 12.92 8.22
C SER A 119 -18.91 11.39 8.27
N LEU A 120 -18.18 10.69 7.40
CA LEU A 120 -18.08 9.22 7.43
C LEU A 120 -17.40 8.76 8.72
N LEU A 121 -16.25 9.36 9.05
CA LEU A 121 -15.51 9.03 10.28
C LEU A 121 -16.35 9.32 11.54
N LYS A 122 -17.08 10.43 11.58
CA LYS A 122 -18.03 10.74 12.65
C LYS A 122 -19.11 9.66 12.80
N ASN A 123 -19.66 9.15 11.71
CA ASN A 123 -20.67 8.11 11.75
C ASN A 123 -20.08 6.80 12.30
N ILE A 124 -18.88 6.41 11.85
CA ILE A 124 -18.21 5.22 12.37
C ILE A 124 -17.96 5.35 13.88
N ARG A 125 -17.45 6.49 14.34
CA ARG A 125 -17.13 6.71 15.76
C ARG A 125 -18.33 6.91 16.67
N LYS A 126 -19.53 7.19 16.12
CA LYS A 126 -20.78 7.13 16.88
C LYS A 126 -21.19 5.70 17.24
N GLU A 127 -20.83 4.72 16.40
CA GLU A 127 -21.24 3.33 16.57
C GLU A 127 -20.14 2.49 17.22
N PHE A 128 -18.86 2.80 16.96
CA PHE A 128 -17.72 1.99 17.40
C PHE A 128 -16.68 2.82 18.13
N GLN A 129 -16.35 2.41 19.35
CA GLN A 129 -15.25 2.99 20.13
C GLN A 129 -13.89 2.63 19.49
N PRO A 130 -12.82 3.41 19.73
CA PRO A 130 -11.48 3.11 19.21
C PRO A 130 -10.94 1.72 19.61
N SER A 131 -11.35 1.21 20.77
CA SER A 131 -11.00 -0.13 21.24
C SER A 131 -11.74 -1.28 20.52
N GLU A 132 -12.84 -0.97 19.84
CA GLU A 132 -13.66 -1.95 19.12
C GLU A 132 -13.32 -2.02 17.63
N LEU A 133 -12.94 -0.87 17.06
CA LEU A 133 -12.65 -0.73 15.63
C LEU A 133 -11.46 0.21 15.40
N GLU A 134 -10.36 -0.34 14.91
CA GLU A 134 -9.22 0.42 14.43
C GLU A 134 -9.51 1.00 13.03
N ILE A 135 -9.15 2.27 12.84
CA ILE A 135 -9.26 2.95 11.53
C ILE A 135 -7.86 3.34 11.06
N ARG A 136 -7.55 2.96 9.85
CA ARG A 136 -6.39 3.42 9.07
C ARG A 136 -6.88 4.23 7.89
N LEU A 137 -6.14 5.25 7.52
CA LEU A 137 -6.44 6.08 6.35
C LEU A 137 -5.35 5.93 5.32
N ASP A 138 -5.72 6.13 4.06
CA ASP A 138 -4.79 6.13 2.94
C ASP A 138 -5.20 7.26 1.99
N ALA A 139 -4.34 8.26 1.88
CA ALA A 139 -4.61 9.46 1.09
C ALA A 139 -4.04 9.39 -0.33
N ASN A 140 -3.19 8.40 -0.64
CA ASN A 140 -2.53 8.25 -1.95
C ASN A 140 -1.95 9.59 -2.49
N GLY A 141 -1.35 10.38 -1.62
CA GLY A 141 -0.75 11.67 -1.97
C GLY A 141 -1.73 12.81 -2.27
N ALA A 142 -3.00 12.69 -1.88
CA ALA A 142 -4.03 13.63 -2.29
C ALA A 142 -3.99 14.99 -1.58
N PHE A 143 -3.31 15.12 -0.44
CA PHE A 143 -3.30 16.39 0.29
C PHE A 143 -2.22 17.32 -0.26
N SER A 144 -2.56 18.60 -0.41
CA SER A 144 -1.53 19.62 -0.70
C SER A 144 -0.64 19.83 0.53
N LEU A 145 0.61 20.28 0.33
CA LEU A 145 1.52 20.63 1.44
C LEU A 145 0.91 21.68 2.38
N LYS A 146 0.13 22.61 1.83
CA LYS A 146 -0.51 23.66 2.60
C LYS A 146 -1.64 23.12 3.50
N ASP A 147 -2.41 22.17 2.99
CA ASP A 147 -3.63 21.70 3.68
C ASP A 147 -3.36 20.48 4.57
N ALA A 148 -2.31 19.72 4.29
CA ALA A 148 -1.99 18.49 5.01
C ALA A 148 -1.92 18.67 6.54
N PRO A 149 -1.24 19.66 7.11
CA PRO A 149 -1.16 19.82 8.56
C PRO A 149 -2.53 19.99 9.23
N GLU A 150 -3.39 20.83 8.65
CA GLU A 150 -4.73 21.08 9.20
C GLU A 150 -5.64 19.87 9.04
N LYS A 151 -5.59 19.18 7.87
CA LYS A 151 -6.35 17.95 7.65
C LYS A 151 -5.93 16.84 8.62
N LEU A 152 -4.63 16.63 8.81
CA LEU A 152 -4.10 15.63 9.74
C LEU A 152 -4.55 15.91 11.18
N LYS A 153 -4.56 17.19 11.59
CA LYS A 153 -5.07 17.60 12.89
C LYS A 153 -6.55 17.27 13.06
N GLN A 154 -7.40 17.58 12.07
CA GLN A 154 -8.83 17.26 12.14
C GLN A 154 -9.09 15.74 12.13
N LEU A 155 -8.32 14.98 11.33
CA LEU A 155 -8.42 13.52 11.28
C LEU A 155 -8.01 12.87 12.60
N SER A 156 -7.05 13.45 13.33
CA SER A 156 -6.60 12.91 14.62
C SER A 156 -7.68 12.88 15.70
N GLU A 157 -8.71 13.74 15.59
CA GLU A 157 -9.85 13.76 16.51
C GLU A 157 -10.67 12.44 16.48
N PHE A 158 -10.49 11.62 15.43
CA PHE A 158 -11.20 10.35 15.27
C PHE A 158 -10.41 9.14 15.73
N TYR A 159 -9.34 9.31 16.49
CA TYR A 159 -8.50 8.21 16.99
C TYR A 159 -8.06 7.29 15.84
N ILE A 160 -7.53 7.89 14.78
CA ILE A 160 -6.98 7.19 13.63
C ILE A 160 -5.64 6.57 14.01
N HIS A 161 -5.43 5.28 13.67
CA HIS A 161 -4.20 4.57 13.93
C HIS A 161 -3.01 5.16 13.15
N SER A 162 -3.21 5.38 11.85
CA SER A 162 -2.18 5.92 10.95
C SER A 162 -2.80 6.44 9.67
N ILE A 163 -2.06 7.33 8.99
CA ILE A 163 -2.37 7.77 7.63
C ILE A 163 -1.23 7.38 6.69
N GLU A 164 -1.57 6.77 5.57
CA GLU A 164 -0.64 6.36 4.53
C GLU A 164 -0.59 7.43 3.45
N GLN A 165 0.62 7.77 3.04
CA GLN A 165 0.96 8.71 1.95
C GLN A 165 0.08 9.96 1.92
N PRO A 166 0.18 10.86 2.93
CA PRO A 166 -0.69 12.03 3.01
C PRO A 166 -0.46 13.02 1.87
N ILE A 167 0.77 13.21 1.42
CA ILE A 167 1.16 14.11 0.32
C ILE A 167 1.75 13.31 -0.84
N LYS A 168 1.79 13.92 -2.02
CA LYS A 168 2.35 13.33 -3.23
C LYS A 168 3.80 12.91 -3.04
N ALA A 169 4.17 11.72 -3.53
CA ALA A 169 5.54 11.18 -3.48
C ALA A 169 6.57 12.08 -4.18
N GLY A 170 7.83 11.90 -3.81
CA GLY A 170 8.97 12.69 -4.33
C GLY A 170 9.19 14.02 -3.60
N GLN A 171 8.57 14.22 -2.44
CA GLN A 171 8.68 15.43 -1.62
C GLN A 171 9.26 15.08 -0.24
N TRP A 172 10.45 14.46 -0.21
CA TRP A 172 11.06 13.86 0.98
C TRP A 172 11.20 14.79 2.18
N GLU A 173 11.69 16.02 1.97
CA GLU A 173 11.85 16.99 3.05
C GLU A 173 10.50 17.39 3.65
N ALA A 174 9.50 17.62 2.80
CA ALA A 174 8.16 17.97 3.26
C ALA A 174 7.47 16.79 3.94
N MET A 175 7.66 15.56 3.44
CA MET A 175 7.15 14.34 4.07
C MET A 175 7.79 14.13 5.44
N ALA A 176 9.09 14.35 5.57
CA ALA A 176 9.80 14.27 6.84
C ALA A 176 9.29 15.34 7.84
N GLU A 177 9.07 16.57 7.39
CA GLU A 177 8.50 17.65 8.21
C GLU A 177 7.07 17.29 8.68
N ILE A 178 6.22 16.84 7.77
CA ILE A 178 4.85 16.39 8.09
C ILE A 178 4.91 15.23 9.10
N SER A 179 5.72 14.20 8.85
CA SER A 179 5.83 13.03 9.71
C SER A 179 6.27 13.40 11.14
N ASN A 180 7.22 14.34 11.28
CA ASN A 180 7.70 14.78 12.57
C ASN A 180 6.69 15.64 13.36
N ASN A 181 5.81 16.37 12.68
CA ASN A 181 4.86 17.29 13.29
C ASN A 181 3.42 16.79 13.29
N SER A 182 3.14 15.67 12.63
CA SER A 182 1.79 15.10 12.53
C SER A 182 1.31 14.56 13.89
N PRO A 183 0.06 14.83 14.26
CA PRO A 183 -0.56 14.17 15.41
C PRO A 183 -0.93 12.70 15.14
N LEU A 184 -0.81 12.25 13.87
CA LEU A 184 -1.06 10.87 13.43
C LEU A 184 0.26 10.23 12.97
N PRO A 185 0.50 8.95 13.26
CA PRO A 185 1.58 8.20 12.61
C PRO A 185 1.41 8.20 11.08
N VAL A 186 2.49 8.49 10.36
CA VAL A 186 2.53 8.48 8.90
C VAL A 186 3.17 7.19 8.41
N ALA A 187 2.53 6.54 7.43
CA ALA A 187 3.07 5.42 6.68
C ALA A 187 3.42 5.88 5.26
N LEU A 188 4.44 5.26 4.67
CA LEU A 188 4.84 5.50 3.28
C LEU A 188 4.34 4.35 2.40
N ASP A 189 3.95 4.68 1.17
CA ASP A 189 3.57 3.75 0.11
C ASP A 189 4.25 4.17 -1.19
N GLU A 190 3.69 5.11 -1.94
CA GLU A 190 4.23 5.56 -3.24
C GLU A 190 5.63 6.18 -3.12
N GLU A 191 6.01 6.65 -1.95
CA GLU A 191 7.37 7.14 -1.66
C GLU A 191 8.42 6.03 -1.76
N LEU A 192 8.03 4.78 -1.54
CA LEU A 192 8.92 3.61 -1.52
C LEU A 192 9.04 2.90 -2.88
N ILE A 193 8.30 3.36 -3.89
CA ILE A 193 8.36 2.76 -5.23
C ILE A 193 9.73 3.06 -5.85
N GLY A 194 10.47 2.00 -6.18
CA GLY A 194 11.79 2.11 -6.82
C GLY A 194 12.96 2.32 -5.85
N ILE A 195 12.77 2.05 -4.56
CA ILE A 195 13.83 2.06 -3.55
C ILE A 195 14.33 0.64 -3.30
#